data_d65a5620d2475657ec7bb3495a78ae3d
#
_entry.id   d65a5620d2475657ec7bb3495a78ae3d
#
_cell.length_a   1.000
_cell.length_b   1.000
_cell.length_c   1.000
_cell.angle_alpha   90.00
_cell.angle_beta   90.00
_cell.angle_gamma   90.00
#
_symmetry.space_group_name_H-M   'P 1'
#
loop_
_entity.id
_entity.type
_entity.pdbx_description
1 polymer ?
#
loop_
_entity_poly.entity_id
_entity_poly.type
_entity_poly.pdbx_seq_one_letter_code
_entity_poly.pdbx_strand_id
1 'polypeptide(L)'
;MKEFWNTIQLIFTAIGGWLGYFLGGCDGLLYALIAFVVVDYITGVMCAAADKKLSSEVGFKGIAKKVLIFLLVGIANILDVQVIGTGSVLRTAVIFFYISNEGVSLLENAGHLGLPIPEKLKEILEQLHDRAENGKEDE
;
A
#
# COMPACT_ATOMS: atom_id res chain seq x y z
N MET A 1 -36.53 2.00 -4.81
CA MET A 1 -35.35 1.30 -4.23
C MET A 1 -34.38 0.80 -5.29
N LYS A 2 -34.86 0.22 -6.40
CA LYS A 2 -33.95 -0.22 -7.48
C LYS A 2 -33.16 0.91 -8.12
N GLU A 3 -33.78 2.07 -8.34
CA GLU A 3 -33.10 3.25 -8.90
C GLU A 3 -32.03 3.81 -7.96
N PHE A 4 -32.28 3.79 -6.66
CA PHE A 4 -31.32 4.20 -5.63
C PHE A 4 -30.08 3.29 -5.64
N TRP A 5 -30.28 1.97 -5.71
CA TRP A 5 -29.18 1.01 -5.81
C TRP A 5 -28.39 1.15 -7.10
N ASN A 6 -29.07 1.35 -8.22
CA ASN A 6 -28.42 1.57 -9.51
C ASN A 6 -27.56 2.84 -9.51
N THR A 7 -28.06 3.90 -8.90
CA THR A 7 -27.31 5.17 -8.77
C THR A 7 -26.06 4.99 -7.90
N ILE A 8 -26.19 4.29 -6.76
CA ILE A 8 -25.05 3.99 -5.88
C ILE A 8 -24.00 3.16 -6.64
N GLN A 9 -24.42 2.09 -7.32
CA GLN A 9 -23.52 1.26 -8.11
C GLN A 9 -22.80 2.06 -9.20
N LEU A 10 -23.51 2.96 -9.88
CA LEU A 10 -22.93 3.81 -10.91
C LEU A 10 -21.86 4.75 -10.34
N ILE A 11 -22.13 5.37 -9.19
CA ILE A 11 -21.19 6.24 -8.50
C ILE A 11 -19.93 5.46 -8.10
N PHE A 12 -20.09 4.31 -7.46
CA PHE A 12 -18.96 3.46 -7.07
C PHE A 12 -18.15 2.97 -8.27
N THR A 13 -18.82 2.62 -9.36
CA THR A 13 -18.15 2.21 -10.60
C THR A 13 -17.35 3.36 -11.20
N ALA A 14 -17.90 4.56 -11.25
CA ALA A 14 -17.22 5.75 -11.76
C ALA A 14 -16.00 6.12 -10.90
N ILE A 15 -16.14 6.12 -9.57
CA ILE A 15 -15.04 6.37 -8.64
C ILE A 15 -13.96 5.30 -8.78
N GLY A 16 -14.34 4.03 -8.80
CA GLY A 16 -13.40 2.92 -8.96
C GLY A 16 -12.65 2.97 -10.30
N GLY A 17 -13.35 3.29 -11.38
CA GLY A 17 -12.76 3.47 -12.71
C GLY A 17 -11.77 4.62 -12.76
N TRP A 18 -12.11 5.75 -12.15
CA TRP A 18 -11.22 6.90 -12.07
C TRP A 18 -9.98 6.63 -11.22
N LEU A 19 -10.17 6.00 -10.05
CA LEU A 19 -9.05 5.61 -9.18
C LEU A 19 -8.13 4.61 -9.88
N GLY A 20 -8.70 3.61 -10.56
CA GLY A 20 -7.92 2.67 -11.35
C GLY A 20 -7.09 3.36 -12.44
N TYR A 21 -7.68 4.29 -13.14
CA TYR A 21 -6.98 5.09 -14.14
C TYR A 21 -5.87 5.95 -13.51
N PHE A 22 -6.16 6.63 -12.42
CA PHE A 22 -5.18 7.45 -11.68
C PHE A 22 -3.99 6.63 -11.21
N LEU A 23 -4.23 5.42 -10.71
CA LEU A 23 -3.19 4.51 -10.19
C LEU A 23 -2.44 3.73 -11.29
N GLY A 24 -2.82 3.88 -12.54
CA GLY A 24 -2.19 3.20 -13.67
C GLY A 24 -2.69 1.80 -13.95
N GLY A 25 -3.89 1.48 -13.48
CA GLY A 25 -4.54 0.19 -13.66
C GLY A 25 -4.36 -0.74 -12.45
N CYS A 26 -5.33 -1.63 -12.27
CA CYS A 26 -5.32 -2.61 -11.18
C CYS A 26 -4.63 -3.90 -11.64
N ASP A 27 -3.32 -3.87 -11.67
CA ASP A 27 -2.45 -5.01 -12.00
C ASP A 27 -2.04 -5.81 -10.75
N GLY A 28 -1.25 -6.86 -10.93
CA GLY A 28 -0.76 -7.69 -9.85
C GLY A 28 0.10 -6.94 -8.82
N LEU A 29 0.88 -5.96 -9.27
CA LEU A 29 1.70 -5.13 -8.38
C LEU A 29 0.84 -4.25 -7.47
N LEU A 30 -0.16 -3.58 -8.03
CA LEU A 30 -1.09 -2.76 -7.25
C LEU A 30 -1.91 -3.63 -6.30
N TYR A 31 -2.37 -4.79 -6.74
CA TYR A 31 -3.07 -5.74 -5.89
C TYR A 31 -2.22 -6.16 -4.68
N ALA A 32 -0.96 -6.50 -4.92
CA ALA A 32 -0.02 -6.85 -3.83
C ALA A 32 0.16 -5.69 -2.85
N LEU A 33 0.34 -4.46 -3.35
CA LEU A 33 0.46 -3.29 -2.50
C LEU A 33 -0.79 -3.07 -1.65
N ILE A 34 -1.98 -3.17 -2.23
CA ILE A 34 -3.25 -3.04 -1.52
C ILE A 34 -3.33 -4.09 -0.41
N ALA A 35 -3.02 -5.34 -0.71
CA ALA A 35 -3.05 -6.43 0.26
C ALA A 35 -2.10 -6.17 1.44
N PHE A 36 -0.85 -5.78 1.16
CA PHE A 36 0.14 -5.46 2.19
C PHE A 36 -0.29 -4.29 3.07
N VAL A 37 -0.79 -3.22 2.45
CA VAL A 37 -1.27 -2.02 3.15
C VAL A 37 -2.44 -2.35 4.08
N VAL A 38 -3.41 -3.11 3.60
CA VAL A 38 -4.60 -3.50 4.39
C VAL A 38 -4.19 -4.39 5.56
N VAL A 39 -3.38 -5.41 5.32
CA VAL A 39 -2.95 -6.34 6.36
C VAL A 39 -2.05 -5.64 7.39
N ASP A 40 -1.14 -4.76 6.94
CA ASP A 40 -0.33 -3.96 7.86
C ASP A 40 -1.19 -3.07 8.76
N TYR A 41 -2.19 -2.40 8.19
CA TYR A 41 -3.12 -1.58 8.97
C TYR A 41 -3.88 -2.40 10.01
N ILE A 42 -4.44 -3.54 9.61
CA ILE A 42 -5.18 -4.44 10.52
C ILE A 42 -4.27 -4.91 11.66
N THR A 43 -3.07 -5.38 11.34
CA THR A 43 -2.12 -5.86 12.36
C THR A 43 -1.60 -4.75 13.25
N GLY A 44 -1.42 -3.54 12.72
CA GLY A 44 -1.08 -2.35 13.49
C GLY A 44 -2.17 -1.98 14.50
N VAL A 45 -3.43 -2.03 14.08
CA VAL A 45 -4.58 -1.82 14.97
C VAL A 45 -4.64 -2.90 16.07
N MET A 46 -4.38 -4.16 15.71
CA MET A 46 -4.30 -5.25 16.67
C MET A 46 -3.21 -5.02 17.72
N CYS A 47 -2.02 -4.57 17.31
CA CYS A 47 -0.94 -4.22 18.22
C CYS A 47 -1.34 -3.07 19.17
N ALA A 48 -1.93 -2.01 18.64
CA ALA A 48 -2.40 -0.88 19.43
C ALA A 48 -3.47 -1.29 20.45
N ALA A 49 -4.39 -2.15 20.06
CA ALA A 49 -5.41 -2.69 20.95
C ALA A 49 -4.79 -3.57 22.06
N ALA A 50 -3.81 -4.42 21.72
CA ALA A 50 -3.11 -5.25 22.69
C ALA A 50 -2.33 -4.42 23.73
N ASP A 51 -1.73 -3.31 23.29
CA ASP A 51 -0.99 -2.38 24.14
C ASP A 51 -1.90 -1.35 24.84
N LYS A 52 -3.21 -1.43 24.65
CA LYS A 52 -4.20 -0.48 25.19
C LYS A 52 -3.93 0.98 24.77
N LYS A 53 -3.36 1.18 23.58
CA LYS A 53 -3.04 2.49 23.00
C LYS A 53 -3.92 2.85 21.81
N LEU A 54 -4.95 2.05 21.52
CA LEU A 54 -5.85 2.30 20.40
C LEU A 54 -6.67 3.57 20.67
N SER A 55 -6.64 4.49 19.70
CA SER A 55 -7.42 5.73 19.72
C SER A 55 -7.85 6.11 18.31
N SER A 56 -8.82 6.99 18.20
CA SER A 56 -9.25 7.55 16.90
C SER A 56 -8.11 8.28 16.20
N GLU A 57 -7.24 8.94 16.95
CA GLU A 57 -6.06 9.64 16.41
C GLU A 57 -5.06 8.65 15.80
N VAL A 58 -4.74 7.57 16.49
CA VAL A 58 -3.84 6.51 16.01
C VAL A 58 -4.41 5.87 14.73
N GLY A 59 -5.68 5.54 14.73
CA GLY A 59 -6.35 4.97 13.56
C GLY A 59 -6.38 5.93 12.36
N PHE A 60 -6.67 7.19 12.58
CA PHE A 60 -6.70 8.22 11.55
C PHE A 60 -5.31 8.46 10.93
N LYS A 61 -4.28 8.59 11.75
CA LYS A 61 -2.89 8.75 11.27
C LYS A 61 -2.46 7.57 10.41
N GLY A 62 -2.81 6.35 10.82
CA GLY A 62 -2.52 5.15 10.04
C GLY A 62 -3.19 5.18 8.67
N ILE A 63 -4.48 5.50 8.60
CA ILE A 63 -5.22 5.64 7.34
C ILE A 63 -4.63 6.75 6.47
N ALA A 64 -4.34 7.92 7.05
CA ALA A 64 -3.77 9.04 6.32
C ALA A 64 -2.43 8.68 5.64
N LYS A 65 -1.55 7.99 6.35
CA LYS A 65 -0.28 7.50 5.77
C LYS A 65 -0.51 6.52 4.62
N LYS A 66 -1.47 5.61 4.75
CA LYS A 66 -1.81 4.64 3.71
C LYS A 66 -2.40 5.33 2.47
N VAL A 67 -3.25 6.32 2.66
CA VAL A 67 -3.79 7.15 1.55
C VAL A 67 -2.65 7.86 0.82
N LEU A 68 -1.67 8.42 1.54
CA LEU A 68 -0.50 9.07 0.93
C LEU A 68 0.32 8.10 0.07
N ILE A 69 0.46 6.85 0.45
CA ILE A 69 1.12 5.83 -0.37
C ILE A 69 0.46 5.74 -1.75
N PHE A 70 -0.86 5.62 -1.81
CA PHE A 70 -1.60 5.52 -3.07
C PHE A 70 -1.57 6.82 -3.86
N LEU A 71 -1.56 7.97 -3.21
CA LEU A 71 -1.37 9.26 -3.89
C LEU A 71 0.01 9.33 -4.57
N LEU A 72 1.06 8.83 -3.92
CA LEU A 72 2.39 8.77 -4.50
C LEU A 72 2.47 7.81 -5.69
N VAL A 73 1.78 6.67 -5.63
CA VAL A 73 1.66 5.75 -6.77
C VAL A 73 0.99 6.46 -7.95
N GLY A 74 -0.09 7.18 -7.71
CA GLY A 74 -0.80 7.93 -8.73
C GLY A 74 0.06 9.05 -9.34
N ILE A 75 0.80 9.79 -8.53
CA ILE A 75 1.73 10.82 -9.00
C ILE A 75 2.84 10.20 -9.86
N ALA A 76 3.41 9.08 -9.42
CA ALA A 76 4.42 8.36 -10.21
C ALA A 76 3.85 7.90 -11.56
N ASN A 77 2.62 7.42 -11.59
CA ASN A 77 1.93 7.05 -12.82
C ASN A 77 1.74 8.25 -13.76
N ILE A 78 1.34 9.39 -13.25
CA ILE A 78 1.20 10.63 -14.04
C ILE A 78 2.55 11.02 -14.63
N LEU A 79 3.63 10.98 -13.87
CA LEU A 79 4.97 11.26 -14.35
C LEU A 79 5.41 10.30 -15.45
N ASP A 80 5.16 9.00 -15.29
CA ASP A 80 5.47 8.00 -16.30
C ASP A 80 4.72 8.25 -17.62
N VAL A 81 3.43 8.53 -17.53
CA VAL A 81 2.55 8.66 -18.71
C VAL A 81 2.66 10.04 -19.37
N GLN A 82 2.64 11.11 -18.58
CA GLN A 82 2.50 12.48 -19.08
C GLN A 82 3.84 13.20 -19.26
N VAL A 83 4.84 12.88 -18.46
CA VAL A 83 6.15 13.57 -18.50
C VAL A 83 7.18 12.74 -19.24
N ILE A 84 7.39 11.49 -18.84
CA ILE A 84 8.34 10.59 -19.49
C ILE A 84 7.76 10.06 -20.80
N GLY A 85 6.47 9.75 -20.82
CA GLY A 85 5.71 9.37 -22.02
C GLY A 85 5.75 7.89 -22.36
N THR A 86 6.59 7.09 -21.72
CA THR A 86 6.73 5.64 -21.97
C THR A 86 7.00 4.87 -20.68
N GLY A 87 6.44 3.64 -20.62
CA GLY A 87 6.74 2.70 -19.54
C GLY A 87 6.03 3.02 -18.22
N SER A 88 6.49 2.35 -17.18
CA SER A 88 5.94 2.46 -15.81
C SER A 88 7.04 2.35 -14.75
N VAL A 89 8.21 2.91 -15.03
CA VAL A 89 9.41 2.75 -14.19
C VAL A 89 9.21 3.39 -12.81
N LEU A 90 8.72 4.63 -12.75
CA LEU A 90 8.51 5.33 -11.48
C LEU A 90 7.38 4.70 -10.67
N ARG A 91 6.27 4.38 -11.32
CA ARG A 91 5.15 3.69 -10.68
C ARG A 91 5.59 2.36 -10.07
N THR A 92 6.32 1.56 -10.83
CA THR A 92 6.84 0.26 -10.38
C THR A 92 7.79 0.45 -9.20
N ALA A 93 8.72 1.38 -9.26
CA ALA A 93 9.67 1.67 -8.20
C ALA A 93 8.95 2.09 -6.89
N VAL A 94 7.98 2.96 -6.98
CA VAL A 94 7.18 3.42 -5.83
C VAL A 94 6.40 2.24 -5.21
N ILE A 95 5.76 1.42 -6.04
CA ILE A 95 5.01 0.25 -5.55
C ILE A 95 5.94 -0.73 -4.83
N PHE A 96 7.06 -1.10 -5.42
CA PHE A 96 8.02 -2.01 -4.78
C PHE A 96 8.59 -1.45 -3.49
N PHE A 97 8.90 -0.17 -3.45
CA PHE A 97 9.38 0.49 -2.24
C PHE A 97 8.37 0.33 -1.10
N TYR A 98 7.10 0.62 -1.36
CA TYR A 98 6.08 0.53 -0.31
C TYR A 98 5.66 -0.90 0.01
N ILE A 99 5.67 -1.83 -0.95
CA ILE A 99 5.49 -3.26 -0.64
C ILE A 99 6.56 -3.71 0.36
N SER A 100 7.83 -3.34 0.16
CA SER A 100 8.90 -3.71 1.08
C SER A 100 8.72 -3.09 2.46
N ASN A 101 8.38 -1.80 2.53
CA ASN A 101 8.15 -1.10 3.80
C ASN A 101 6.95 -1.68 4.56
N GLU A 102 5.84 -1.89 3.89
CA GLU A 102 4.65 -2.48 4.50
C GLU A 102 4.90 -3.93 4.93
N GLY A 103 5.69 -4.68 4.15
CA GLY A 103 6.10 -6.04 4.48
C GLY A 103 6.94 -6.10 5.75
N VAL A 104 7.94 -5.24 5.90
CA VAL A 104 8.75 -5.14 7.12
C VAL A 104 7.88 -4.73 8.31
N SER A 105 7.01 -3.74 8.14
CA SER A 105 6.07 -3.30 9.18
C SER A 105 5.15 -4.44 9.62
N LEU A 106 4.64 -5.23 8.67
CA LEU A 106 3.82 -6.40 8.95
C LEU A 106 4.57 -7.44 9.79
N LEU A 107 5.84 -7.71 9.48
CA LEU A 107 6.67 -8.61 10.26
C LEU A 107 6.90 -8.10 11.68
N GLU A 108 7.14 -6.80 11.83
CA GLU A 108 7.28 -6.16 13.14
C GLU A 108 6.00 -6.30 13.96
N ASN A 109 4.84 -6.05 13.35
CA ASN A 109 3.54 -6.22 14.01
C ASN A 109 3.30 -7.67 14.45
N ALA A 110 3.60 -8.63 13.58
CA ALA A 110 3.45 -10.06 13.89
C ALA A 110 4.38 -10.48 15.03
N GLY A 111 5.64 -10.03 15.01
CA GLY A 111 6.59 -10.28 16.08
C GLY A 111 6.16 -9.64 17.40
N HIS A 112 5.62 -8.43 17.37
CA HIS A 112 5.07 -7.74 18.54
C HIS A 112 3.92 -8.51 19.19
N LEU A 113 3.10 -9.17 18.39
CA LEU A 113 2.01 -10.01 18.87
C LEU A 113 2.48 -11.43 19.29
N GLY A 114 3.76 -11.73 19.18
CA GLY A 114 4.34 -12.98 19.59
C GLY A 114 4.18 -14.13 18.58
N LEU A 115 3.83 -13.83 17.34
CA LEU A 115 3.69 -14.83 16.30
C LEU A 115 5.06 -15.20 15.73
N PRO A 116 5.41 -16.50 15.66
CA PRO A 116 6.62 -16.93 14.96
C PRO A 116 6.49 -16.71 13.46
N ILE A 117 7.52 -16.16 12.84
CA ILE A 117 7.54 -15.83 11.41
C ILE A 117 8.47 -16.80 10.70
N PRO A 118 8.05 -17.41 9.55
CA PRO A 118 8.94 -18.21 8.74
C PRO A 118 10.18 -17.42 8.32
N GLU A 119 11.37 -17.97 8.59
CA GLU A 119 12.64 -17.29 8.30
C GLU A 119 12.78 -16.91 6.82
N LYS A 120 12.31 -17.79 5.93
CA LYS A 120 12.32 -17.54 4.49
C LYS A 120 11.52 -16.30 4.07
N LEU A 121 10.35 -16.10 4.66
CA LEU A 121 9.53 -14.93 4.41
C LEU A 121 10.23 -13.65 4.88
N LYS A 122 10.81 -13.69 6.07
CA LYS A 122 11.57 -12.58 6.64
C LYS A 122 12.75 -12.20 5.76
N GLU A 123 13.56 -13.17 5.33
CA GLU A 123 14.69 -12.95 4.42
C GLU A 123 14.26 -12.27 3.11
N ILE A 124 13.20 -12.76 2.47
CA ILE A 124 12.70 -12.19 1.21
C ILE A 124 12.27 -10.73 1.39
N LEU A 125 11.52 -10.43 2.44
CA LEU A 125 11.04 -9.07 2.68
C LEU A 125 12.17 -8.11 3.07
N GLU A 126 13.14 -8.56 3.84
CA GLU A 126 14.34 -7.79 4.17
C GLU A 126 15.19 -7.50 2.92
N GLN A 127 15.37 -8.48 2.04
CA GLN A 127 16.08 -8.29 0.77
C GLN A 127 15.37 -7.27 -0.14
N LEU A 128 14.05 -7.31 -0.20
CA LEU A 128 13.27 -6.32 -0.96
C LEU A 128 13.43 -4.92 -0.40
N HIS A 129 13.42 -4.81 0.93
CA HIS A 129 13.61 -3.55 1.63
C HIS A 129 14.99 -2.95 1.36
N ASP A 130 16.05 -3.75 1.51
CA ASP A 130 17.43 -3.31 1.28
C ASP A 130 17.64 -2.87 -0.17
N ARG A 131 17.09 -3.61 -1.14
CA ARG A 131 17.17 -3.21 -2.55
C ARG A 131 16.43 -1.91 -2.84
N ALA A 132 15.29 -1.70 -2.20
CA ALA A 132 14.51 -0.47 -2.38
C ALA A 132 15.23 0.75 -1.79
N GLU A 133 15.95 0.58 -0.67
CA GLU A 133 16.76 1.65 -0.07
C GLU A 133 18.05 1.92 -0.85
N ASN A 134 18.79 0.87 -1.21
CA ASN A 134 20.06 1.00 -1.92
C ASN A 134 19.89 1.54 -3.35
N GLY A 135 18.78 1.32 -3.99
CA GLY A 135 18.46 1.94 -5.29
C GLY A 135 18.35 3.46 -5.25
N LYS A 136 18.39 4.07 -4.08
CA LYS A 136 18.40 5.54 -3.90
C LYS A 136 19.83 6.12 -3.81
N GLU A 137 20.81 5.28 -3.52
CA GLU A 137 22.21 5.74 -3.37
C GLU A 137 22.96 5.79 -4.70
N ASP A 138 22.45 5.13 -5.75
CA ASP A 138 23.06 5.06 -7.09
C ASP A 138 22.50 6.11 -8.08
N GLU A 139 21.58 6.97 -7.64
CA GLU A 139 21.08 8.11 -8.40
C GLU A 139 21.56 9.44 -7.80
#